data_f1707be1607e65e9cd105bebaedfbb62
#
_entry.id   f1707be1607e65e9cd105bebaedfbb62
#
_cell.length_a   1.000
_cell.length_b   1.000
_cell.length_c   1.000
_cell.angle_alpha   90.00
_cell.angle_beta   90.00
_cell.angle_gamma   90.00
#
_symmetry.space_group_name_H-M   'P 1'
#
loop_
_entity.id
_entity.type
_entity.pdbx_description
1 polymer ?
#
loop_
_entity_poly.entity_id
_entity_poly.type
_entity_poly.pdbx_seq_one_letter_code
_entity_poly.pdbx_strand_id
1 'polypeptide(L)'
;MTHLPGFERLAIHAMGTRFEAALSGASPADLRSAGEVAFQEILELHARWSAFDPGSLLTRVNRLAAGRAVPIDGETFEVLALARSLWEATDGTFDPTTGAAMRTHGFRPSRPDTDPGASARASADAPLPGMGAVELDPGAGTVRFLDPRVELDLGALAKGVALDRAGESLRESGVPCALIHGGTSGVLAIGTPPDSDGWPIALDREGRIPSVRLRDAALGVSAGHGRGAAIGGGGHVLDPRTGRPGSVDRFAAVVGDSAAVADAWATAWVVRALPSRTPESLSVLAGLTDGETPTEVTHRSDPRGAFSPPPR
;
A
#
# COMPACT_ATOMS: atom_id res chain seq x y z
N MET A 1 20.33 0.61 -1.30
CA MET A 1 20.71 2.06 -1.38
C MET A 1 22.23 2.17 -1.41
N THR A 2 22.80 2.72 -2.48
CA THR A 2 24.23 3.07 -2.58
C THR A 2 24.58 4.11 -1.50
N HIS A 3 25.85 4.15 -1.08
CA HIS A 3 26.32 5.09 -0.07
C HIS A 3 26.14 6.54 -0.55
N LEU A 4 25.18 7.27 0.04
CA LEU A 4 24.98 8.71 -0.16
C LEU A 4 25.69 9.42 1.00
N PRO A 5 26.87 10.03 0.80
CA PRO A 5 27.54 10.77 1.88
C PRO A 5 26.66 11.95 2.31
N GLY A 6 26.66 12.26 3.61
CA GLY A 6 25.85 13.36 4.18
C GLY A 6 24.40 13.01 4.53
N PHE A 7 24.00 11.73 4.43
CA PHE A 7 22.66 11.27 4.85
C PHE A 7 22.74 10.42 6.10
N GLU A 8 21.88 10.73 7.09
CA GLU A 8 21.57 9.82 8.19
C GLU A 8 20.63 8.73 7.68
N ARG A 9 20.89 7.47 8.07
CA ARG A 9 20.14 6.32 7.58
C ARG A 9 19.60 5.50 8.72
N LEU A 10 18.32 5.16 8.60
CA LEU A 10 17.63 4.30 9.55
C LEU A 10 16.93 3.17 8.80
N ALA A 11 16.71 2.05 9.48
CA ALA A 11 15.95 0.94 8.95
C ALA A 11 15.25 0.17 10.06
N ILE A 12 14.03 -0.29 9.78
CA ILE A 12 13.27 -1.20 10.64
C ILE A 12 12.60 -2.30 9.81
N HIS A 13 12.15 -3.37 10.46
CA HIS A 13 11.28 -4.35 9.87
C HIS A 13 9.87 -4.20 10.42
N ALA A 14 8.90 -3.93 9.54
CA ALA A 14 7.49 -3.80 9.86
C ALA A 14 6.62 -4.25 8.67
N MET A 15 5.37 -4.63 8.90
CA MET A 15 4.38 -4.96 7.86
C MET A 15 4.90 -5.96 6.80
N GLY A 16 5.75 -6.93 7.22
CA GLY A 16 6.32 -7.96 6.35
C GLY A 16 7.37 -7.45 5.36
N THR A 17 7.94 -6.27 5.57
CA THR A 17 8.98 -5.68 4.72
C THR A 17 9.99 -4.89 5.56
N ARG A 18 11.05 -4.41 4.92
CA ARG A 18 12.01 -3.49 5.50
C ARG A 18 11.66 -2.06 5.09
N PHE A 19 11.45 -1.19 6.08
CA PHE A 19 11.38 0.24 5.89
C PHE A 19 12.77 0.83 6.04
N GLU A 20 13.14 1.74 5.16
CA GLU A 20 14.41 2.47 5.22
C GLU A 20 14.16 3.95 4.99
N ALA A 21 14.94 4.79 5.67
CA ALA A 21 14.94 6.24 5.49
C ALA A 21 16.36 6.74 5.25
N ALA A 22 16.48 7.75 4.37
CA ALA A 22 17.68 8.56 4.18
C ALA A 22 17.31 10.01 4.41
N LEU A 23 17.89 10.65 5.43
CA LEU A 23 17.54 11.98 5.93
C LEU A 23 18.74 12.91 5.82
N SER A 24 18.53 14.19 5.45
CA SER A 24 19.60 15.19 5.44
C SER A 24 19.07 16.60 5.69
N GLY A 25 19.99 17.55 5.90
CA GLY A 25 19.64 18.98 6.04
C GLY A 25 19.57 19.47 7.50
N ALA A 26 19.93 18.63 8.47
CA ALA A 26 20.07 19.01 9.88
C ALA A 26 21.25 18.26 10.51
N SER A 27 21.48 18.44 11.82
CA SER A 27 22.54 17.68 12.51
C SER A 27 22.26 16.18 12.51
N PRO A 28 23.29 15.30 12.47
CA PRO A 28 23.07 13.85 12.51
C PRO A 28 22.25 13.38 13.73
N ALA A 29 22.41 14.05 14.89
CA ALA A 29 21.66 13.70 16.09
C ALA A 29 20.17 14.04 15.95
N ASP A 30 19.84 15.23 15.41
CA ASP A 30 18.46 15.63 15.18
C ASP A 30 17.78 14.76 14.14
N LEU A 31 18.50 14.45 13.03
CA LEU A 31 17.99 13.58 11.97
C LEU A 31 17.72 12.15 12.50
N ARG A 32 18.62 11.64 13.33
CA ARG A 32 18.43 10.33 13.97
C ARG A 32 17.20 10.32 14.87
N SER A 33 17.08 11.32 15.75
CA SER A 33 15.93 11.45 16.66
C SER A 33 14.61 11.56 15.89
N ALA A 34 14.55 12.40 14.86
CA ALA A 34 13.37 12.54 14.02
C ALA A 34 13.01 11.22 13.29
N GLY A 35 14.02 10.53 12.76
CA GLY A 35 13.84 9.25 12.09
C GLY A 35 13.36 8.14 13.03
N GLU A 36 13.85 8.10 14.26
CA GLU A 36 13.41 7.15 15.29
C GLU A 36 11.94 7.38 15.67
N VAL A 37 11.50 8.65 15.83
CA VAL A 37 10.09 8.99 16.07
C VAL A 37 9.23 8.56 14.88
N ALA A 38 9.61 8.90 13.67
CA ALA A 38 8.87 8.51 12.47
C ALA A 38 8.77 6.98 12.30
N PHE A 39 9.79 6.24 12.69
CA PHE A 39 9.77 4.78 12.63
C PHE A 39 8.96 4.15 13.77
N GLN A 40 8.84 4.81 14.90
CA GLN A 40 7.95 4.38 15.97
C GLN A 40 6.48 4.42 15.53
N GLU A 41 6.06 5.44 14.79
CA GLU A 41 4.73 5.51 14.15
C GLU A 41 4.46 4.28 13.27
N ILE A 42 5.42 3.90 12.43
CA ILE A 42 5.29 2.70 11.58
C ILE A 42 5.11 1.42 12.41
N LEU A 43 5.87 1.29 13.51
CA LEU A 43 5.78 0.11 14.39
C LEU A 43 4.43 0.04 15.12
N GLU A 44 3.88 1.17 15.54
CA GLU A 44 2.56 1.24 16.18
C GLU A 44 1.43 0.84 15.21
N LEU A 45 1.48 1.36 13.97
CA LEU A 45 0.54 0.95 12.92
C LEU A 45 0.69 -0.53 12.55
N HIS A 46 1.93 -1.05 12.51
CA HIS A 46 2.17 -2.47 12.30
C HIS A 46 1.51 -3.34 13.38
N ALA A 47 1.69 -3.01 14.65
CA ALA A 47 1.09 -3.75 15.76
C ALA A 47 -0.45 -3.69 15.71
N ARG A 48 -1.01 -2.52 15.37
CA ARG A 48 -2.45 -2.27 15.34
C ARG A 48 -3.15 -3.00 14.20
N TRP A 49 -2.55 -3.02 13.01
CA TRP A 49 -3.19 -3.54 11.77
C TRP A 49 -2.56 -4.84 11.25
N SER A 50 -1.78 -5.54 12.04
CA SER A 50 -1.27 -6.85 11.65
C SER A 50 -2.39 -7.86 11.47
N ALA A 51 -2.49 -8.45 10.28
CA ALA A 51 -3.40 -9.56 10.02
C ALA A 51 -2.87 -10.91 10.57
N PHE A 52 -1.62 -10.92 11.07
CA PHE A 52 -0.91 -12.10 11.57
C PHE A 52 -0.87 -12.16 13.09
N ASP A 53 -0.99 -11.01 13.77
CA ASP A 53 -1.00 -10.96 15.23
C ASP A 53 -2.42 -11.17 15.77
N PRO A 54 -2.68 -12.25 16.55
CA PRO A 54 -3.98 -12.50 17.15
C PRO A 54 -4.46 -11.39 18.10
N GLY A 55 -3.52 -10.62 18.67
CA GLY A 55 -3.79 -9.51 19.59
C GLY A 55 -4.09 -8.18 18.90
N SER A 56 -3.87 -8.08 17.59
CA SER A 56 -4.07 -6.82 16.85
C SER A 56 -5.53 -6.38 16.82
N LEU A 57 -5.75 -5.06 16.68
CA LEU A 57 -7.08 -4.50 16.48
C LEU A 57 -7.73 -5.06 15.21
N LEU A 58 -7.00 -5.14 14.11
CA LEU A 58 -7.52 -5.68 12.85
C LEU A 58 -8.00 -7.12 12.99
N THR A 59 -7.24 -7.98 13.68
CA THR A 59 -7.66 -9.38 13.96
C THR A 59 -8.90 -9.42 14.84
N ARG A 60 -9.00 -8.55 15.86
CA ARG A 60 -10.21 -8.43 16.70
C ARG A 60 -11.42 -8.00 15.88
N VAL A 61 -11.28 -6.98 15.03
CA VAL A 61 -12.35 -6.52 14.12
C VAL A 61 -12.79 -7.67 13.21
N ASN A 62 -11.89 -8.30 12.53
CA ASN A 62 -12.17 -9.42 11.62
C ASN A 62 -12.88 -10.60 12.29
N ARG A 63 -12.64 -10.81 13.57
CA ARG A 63 -13.29 -11.90 14.34
C ARG A 63 -14.70 -11.55 14.80
N LEU A 64 -14.97 -10.29 15.16
CA LEU A 64 -16.16 -9.93 15.90
C LEU A 64 -17.16 -9.09 15.08
N ALA A 65 -16.69 -8.36 14.06
CA ALA A 65 -17.53 -7.34 13.40
C ALA A 65 -18.68 -7.92 12.57
N ALA A 66 -18.64 -9.19 12.18
CA ALA A 66 -19.77 -9.86 11.52
C ALA A 66 -20.97 -10.11 12.46
N GLY A 67 -20.72 -10.21 13.78
CA GLY A 67 -21.75 -10.46 14.78
C GLY A 67 -22.22 -9.22 15.54
N ARG A 68 -21.39 -8.19 15.63
CA ARG A 68 -21.68 -6.97 16.40
C ARG A 68 -20.82 -5.80 15.96
N ALA A 69 -21.24 -4.58 16.31
CA ALA A 69 -20.37 -3.40 16.19
C ALA A 69 -19.14 -3.53 17.12
N VAL A 70 -17.96 -3.22 16.60
CA VAL A 70 -16.68 -3.30 17.29
C VAL A 70 -16.08 -1.90 17.41
N PRO A 71 -15.79 -1.40 18.63
CA PRO A 71 -15.10 -0.13 18.81
C PRO A 71 -13.69 -0.16 18.21
N ILE A 72 -13.36 0.90 17.51
CA ILE A 72 -12.05 1.16 16.91
C ILE A 72 -11.56 2.56 17.29
N ASP A 73 -10.24 2.78 17.24
CA ASP A 73 -9.68 4.11 17.45
C ASP A 73 -9.90 5.02 16.23
N GLY A 74 -9.71 6.34 16.43
CA GLY A 74 -9.98 7.35 15.41
C GLY A 74 -9.13 7.16 14.15
N GLU A 75 -7.85 6.80 14.30
CA GLU A 75 -6.95 6.58 13.17
C GLU A 75 -7.38 5.35 12.33
N THR A 76 -7.76 4.26 12.98
CA THR A 76 -8.32 3.08 12.29
C THR A 76 -9.63 3.43 11.59
N PHE A 77 -10.48 4.29 12.21
CA PHE A 77 -11.70 4.77 11.58
C PHE A 77 -11.40 5.58 10.30
N GLU A 78 -10.47 6.53 10.37
CA GLU A 78 -10.05 7.35 9.22
C GLU A 78 -9.48 6.49 8.08
N VAL A 79 -8.66 5.50 8.40
CA VAL A 79 -8.09 4.58 7.40
C VAL A 79 -9.17 3.71 6.75
N LEU A 80 -10.15 3.23 7.50
CA LEU A 80 -11.27 2.49 6.92
C LEU A 80 -12.21 3.39 6.10
N ALA A 81 -12.40 4.64 6.48
CA ALA A 81 -13.12 5.63 5.68
C ALA A 81 -12.38 5.95 4.37
N LEU A 82 -11.04 6.14 4.43
CA LEU A 82 -10.19 6.28 3.24
C LEU A 82 -10.28 5.04 2.35
N ALA A 83 -10.21 3.85 2.92
CA ALA A 83 -10.34 2.58 2.18
C ALA A 83 -11.68 2.49 1.43
N ARG A 84 -12.78 2.95 2.04
CA ARG A 84 -14.09 3.04 1.39
C ARG A 84 -14.06 4.03 0.22
N SER A 85 -13.54 5.23 0.42
CA SER A 85 -13.46 6.25 -0.63
C SER A 85 -12.62 5.76 -1.82
N LEU A 86 -11.52 5.05 -1.57
CA LEU A 86 -10.68 4.46 -2.60
C LEU A 86 -11.37 3.30 -3.31
N TRP A 87 -12.11 2.45 -2.58
CA TRP A 87 -12.92 1.39 -3.17
C TRP A 87 -13.98 1.96 -4.12
N GLU A 88 -14.69 3.02 -3.73
CA GLU A 88 -15.67 3.73 -4.57
C GLU A 88 -15.00 4.39 -5.78
N ALA A 89 -13.89 5.10 -5.57
CA ALA A 89 -13.17 5.82 -6.63
C ALA A 89 -12.57 4.88 -7.68
N THR A 90 -12.22 3.65 -7.30
CA THR A 90 -11.63 2.64 -8.20
C THR A 90 -12.65 1.66 -8.77
N ASP A 91 -13.96 1.92 -8.65
CA ASP A 91 -15.05 1.02 -9.05
C ASP A 91 -14.87 -0.41 -8.47
N GLY A 92 -14.40 -0.49 -7.21
CA GLY A 92 -14.19 -1.74 -6.48
C GLY A 92 -12.99 -2.56 -6.94
N THR A 93 -12.11 -2.05 -7.79
CA THR A 93 -10.88 -2.77 -8.20
C THR A 93 -9.79 -2.74 -7.14
N PHE A 94 -9.74 -1.70 -6.31
CA PHE A 94 -9.10 -1.74 -5.00
C PHE A 94 -10.15 -2.14 -3.96
N ASP A 95 -9.91 -3.23 -3.24
CA ASP A 95 -10.86 -3.72 -2.23
C ASP A 95 -10.12 -4.32 -1.04
N PRO A 96 -10.19 -3.73 0.15
CA PRO A 96 -9.57 -4.28 1.34
C PRO A 96 -10.35 -5.44 1.97
N THR A 97 -11.49 -5.89 1.42
CA THR A 97 -12.24 -7.05 1.94
C THR A 97 -11.68 -8.40 1.42
N THR A 98 -10.43 -8.40 0.97
CA THR A 98 -9.75 -9.56 0.33
C THR A 98 -9.27 -10.62 1.31
N GLY A 99 -9.30 -10.42 2.62
CA GLY A 99 -8.63 -11.26 3.62
C GLY A 99 -9.00 -12.75 3.53
N ALA A 100 -10.28 -13.07 3.37
CA ALA A 100 -10.74 -14.45 3.24
C ALA A 100 -10.23 -15.11 1.94
N ALA A 101 -10.33 -14.41 0.82
CA ALA A 101 -9.83 -14.88 -0.48
C ALA A 101 -8.30 -15.05 -0.46
N MET A 102 -7.56 -14.12 0.15
CA MET A 102 -6.10 -14.23 0.34
C MET A 102 -5.70 -15.50 1.08
N ARG A 103 -6.49 -15.94 2.09
CA ARG A 103 -6.26 -17.21 2.77
C ARG A 103 -6.55 -18.41 1.88
N THR A 104 -7.69 -18.39 1.20
CA THR A 104 -8.11 -19.50 0.33
C THR A 104 -7.08 -19.76 -0.78
N HIS A 105 -6.44 -18.70 -1.30
CA HIS A 105 -5.38 -18.81 -2.29
C HIS A 105 -3.96 -19.02 -1.71
N GLY A 106 -3.83 -19.22 -0.39
CA GLY A 106 -2.56 -19.54 0.28
C GLY A 106 -1.63 -18.34 0.52
N PHE A 107 -2.07 -17.10 0.29
CA PHE A 107 -1.28 -15.90 0.57
C PHE A 107 -1.30 -15.48 2.05
N ARG A 108 -2.20 -16.06 2.84
CA ARG A 108 -2.32 -15.87 4.29
C ARG A 108 -2.41 -17.22 4.99
N PRO A 109 -1.90 -17.34 6.22
CA PRO A 109 -2.05 -18.56 7.00
C PRO A 109 -3.52 -18.85 7.28
N SER A 110 -3.84 -20.16 7.37
CA SER A 110 -5.17 -20.59 7.81
C SER A 110 -5.45 -20.11 9.22
N ARG A 111 -6.70 -19.73 9.52
CA ARG A 111 -7.13 -19.50 10.90
C ARG A 111 -7.42 -20.84 11.58
N PRO A 112 -7.20 -20.95 12.91
CA PRO A 112 -7.72 -22.09 13.67
C PRO A 112 -9.25 -22.20 13.49
N ASP A 113 -9.76 -23.42 13.47
CA ASP A 113 -11.20 -23.78 13.25
C ASP A 113 -12.21 -23.20 14.25
N THR A 114 -11.76 -22.35 15.17
CA THR A 114 -12.58 -21.71 16.20
C THR A 114 -13.33 -20.46 15.73
N ASP A 115 -13.19 -20.05 14.47
CA ASP A 115 -13.90 -18.89 13.89
C ASP A 115 -15.22 -19.37 13.24
N PRO A 116 -16.41 -19.10 13.85
CA PRO A 116 -17.71 -19.53 13.30
C PRO A 116 -18.01 -18.99 11.89
N GLY A 117 -17.33 -17.90 11.50
CA GLY A 117 -17.45 -17.33 10.16
C GLY A 117 -16.50 -17.89 9.11
N ALA A 118 -15.53 -18.72 9.50
CA ALA A 118 -14.50 -19.21 8.58
C ALA A 118 -15.09 -20.03 7.42
N SER A 119 -16.09 -20.88 7.70
CA SER A 119 -16.75 -21.70 6.68
C SER A 119 -17.57 -20.87 5.68
N ALA A 120 -18.21 -19.78 6.15
CA ALA A 120 -18.99 -18.89 5.28
C ALA A 120 -18.11 -18.02 4.36
N ARG A 121 -16.84 -17.80 4.77
CA ARG A 121 -15.86 -17.00 4.03
C ARG A 121 -15.10 -17.79 2.97
N ALA A 122 -15.22 -19.10 2.94
CA ALA A 122 -14.37 -20.01 2.16
C ALA A 122 -14.72 -20.17 0.67
N SER A 123 -15.55 -19.31 0.10
CA SER A 123 -15.81 -19.36 -1.35
C SER A 123 -14.68 -18.69 -2.13
N ALA A 124 -13.81 -19.49 -2.71
CA ALA A 124 -12.59 -19.05 -3.40
C ALA A 124 -12.85 -18.25 -4.68
N ASP A 125 -13.96 -18.46 -5.35
CA ASP A 125 -14.25 -17.99 -6.70
C ASP A 125 -15.58 -17.23 -6.77
N ALA A 126 -15.78 -16.29 -5.84
CA ALA A 126 -16.97 -15.43 -5.82
C ALA A 126 -16.57 -13.96 -5.68
N PRO A 127 -17.38 -13.03 -6.21
CA PRO A 127 -17.20 -11.60 -5.95
C PRO A 127 -17.09 -11.32 -4.45
N LEU A 128 -16.14 -10.45 -4.10
CA LEU A 128 -15.96 -10.03 -2.72
C LEU A 128 -17.14 -9.16 -2.28
N PRO A 129 -17.43 -9.10 -0.97
CA PRO A 129 -18.51 -8.26 -0.44
C PRO A 129 -18.30 -6.77 -0.69
N GLY A 130 -17.05 -6.33 -0.77
CA GLY A 130 -16.66 -4.93 -0.93
C GLY A 130 -16.84 -4.08 0.32
N MET A 131 -16.30 -2.87 0.29
CA MET A 131 -16.44 -1.91 1.40
C MET A 131 -17.86 -1.42 1.61
N GLY A 132 -18.78 -1.63 0.66
CA GLY A 132 -20.23 -1.40 0.85
C GLY A 132 -20.85 -2.30 1.93
N ALA A 133 -20.26 -3.45 2.21
CA ALA A 133 -20.66 -4.35 3.29
C ALA A 133 -19.98 -4.07 4.65
N VAL A 134 -19.21 -2.98 4.76
CA VAL A 134 -18.56 -2.53 6.00
C VAL A 134 -19.28 -1.27 6.49
N GLU A 135 -20.00 -1.35 7.57
CA GLU A 135 -20.67 -0.20 8.20
C GLU A 135 -19.66 0.50 9.14
N LEU A 136 -19.53 1.83 8.99
CA LEU A 136 -18.73 2.69 9.86
C LEU A 136 -19.67 3.69 10.53
N ASP A 137 -19.71 3.71 11.86
CA ASP A 137 -20.48 4.67 12.65
C ASP A 137 -19.53 5.71 13.27
N PRO A 138 -19.48 6.95 12.73
CA PRO A 138 -18.61 8.00 13.26
C PRO A 138 -19.05 8.49 14.63
N GLY A 139 -20.34 8.41 14.97
CA GLY A 139 -20.87 8.84 16.26
C GLY A 139 -20.49 7.90 17.39
N ALA A 140 -20.46 6.60 17.11
CA ALA A 140 -20.09 5.57 18.09
C ALA A 140 -18.60 5.14 17.99
N GLY A 141 -17.88 5.53 16.94
CA GLY A 141 -16.50 5.07 16.69
C GLY A 141 -16.42 3.56 16.50
N THR A 142 -17.35 2.98 15.72
CA THR A 142 -17.44 1.53 15.56
C THR A 142 -17.43 1.10 14.11
N VAL A 143 -17.03 -0.16 13.90
CA VAL A 143 -17.14 -0.87 12.62
C VAL A 143 -17.99 -2.13 12.80
N ARG A 144 -18.84 -2.44 11.80
CA ARG A 144 -19.64 -3.65 11.71
C ARG A 144 -19.65 -4.19 10.28
N PHE A 145 -19.66 -5.51 10.14
CA PHE A 145 -19.80 -6.16 8.83
C PHE A 145 -21.23 -6.58 8.60
N LEU A 146 -21.79 -6.14 7.47
CA LEU A 146 -23.15 -6.49 7.05
C LEU A 146 -23.20 -7.82 6.30
N ASP A 147 -22.05 -8.32 5.84
CA ASP A 147 -21.88 -9.63 5.22
C ASP A 147 -20.81 -10.43 6.01
N PRO A 148 -21.13 -11.67 6.46
CA PRO A 148 -20.20 -12.49 7.24
C PRO A 148 -18.93 -12.92 6.43
N ARG A 149 -18.94 -12.78 5.11
CA ARG A 149 -17.79 -13.06 4.27
C ARG A 149 -16.71 -11.95 4.33
N VAL A 150 -17.08 -10.77 4.84
CA VAL A 150 -16.11 -9.68 4.97
C VAL A 150 -14.95 -10.09 5.88
N GLU A 151 -13.76 -9.90 5.38
CA GLU A 151 -12.55 -9.93 6.16
C GLU A 151 -11.57 -8.90 5.62
N LEU A 152 -11.23 -7.94 6.46
CA LEU A 152 -10.34 -6.84 6.09
C LEU A 152 -8.89 -7.32 5.99
N ASP A 153 -8.23 -6.95 4.91
CA ASP A 153 -6.79 -7.00 4.69
C ASP A 153 -6.31 -5.62 4.24
N LEU A 154 -5.56 -4.95 5.09
CA LEU A 154 -5.04 -3.62 4.81
C LEU A 154 -3.67 -3.63 4.10
N GLY A 155 -3.18 -4.80 3.64
CA GLY A 155 -1.84 -4.96 3.09
C GLY A 155 -1.51 -4.07 1.88
N ALA A 156 -2.50 -3.68 1.09
CA ALA A 156 -2.37 -2.78 -0.07
C ALA A 156 -2.62 -1.29 0.29
N LEU A 157 -2.80 -0.95 1.58
CA LEU A 157 -3.05 0.41 2.05
C LEU A 157 -2.14 0.78 3.22
N ALA A 158 -1.98 -0.14 4.19
CA ALA A 158 -1.31 0.14 5.47
C ALA A 158 0.14 0.60 5.30
N LYS A 159 0.87 0.11 4.30
CA LYS A 159 2.25 0.55 4.05
C LYS A 159 2.31 1.99 3.55
N GLY A 160 1.38 2.36 2.67
CA GLY A 160 1.25 3.73 2.20
C GLY A 160 0.87 4.68 3.33
N VAL A 161 -0.12 4.31 4.17
CA VAL A 161 -0.49 5.10 5.36
C VAL A 161 0.70 5.24 6.31
N ALA A 162 1.47 4.20 6.54
CA ALA A 162 2.65 4.25 7.39
C ALA A 162 3.74 5.18 6.83
N LEU A 163 3.92 5.22 5.51
CA LEU A 163 4.82 6.18 4.86
C LEU A 163 4.32 7.62 4.99
N ASP A 164 3.02 7.85 4.82
CA ASP A 164 2.41 9.18 4.96
C ASP A 164 2.58 9.69 6.40
N ARG A 165 2.30 8.87 7.42
CA ARG A 165 2.51 9.21 8.84
C ARG A 165 3.96 9.50 9.17
N ALA A 166 4.87 8.62 8.74
CA ALA A 166 6.32 8.86 8.94
C ALA A 166 6.78 10.15 8.25
N GLY A 167 6.27 10.43 7.06
CA GLY A 167 6.55 11.67 6.33
C GLY A 167 6.00 12.92 7.02
N GLU A 168 4.82 12.85 7.61
CA GLU A 168 4.23 13.92 8.42
C GLU A 168 5.08 14.18 9.67
N SER A 169 5.42 13.14 10.43
CA SER A 169 6.29 13.22 11.61
C SER A 169 7.67 13.85 11.30
N LEU A 170 8.28 13.48 10.16
CA LEU A 170 9.55 14.08 9.73
C LEU A 170 9.41 15.57 9.36
N ARG A 171 8.31 15.97 8.71
CA ARG A 171 8.04 17.39 8.39
C ARG A 171 7.81 18.20 9.65
N GLU A 172 7.03 17.68 10.61
CA GLU A 172 6.80 18.31 11.92
C GLU A 172 8.11 18.45 12.72
N SER A 173 9.01 17.49 12.59
CA SER A 173 10.36 17.54 13.18
C SER A 173 11.31 18.48 12.42
N GLY A 174 10.85 19.16 11.35
CA GLY A 174 11.64 20.13 10.58
C GLY A 174 12.69 19.49 9.66
N VAL A 175 12.58 18.21 9.30
CA VAL A 175 13.49 17.53 8.36
C VAL A 175 13.22 18.03 6.94
N PRO A 176 14.14 18.77 6.30
CA PRO A 176 13.86 19.40 5.00
C PRO A 176 14.04 18.47 3.81
N CYS A 177 14.74 17.35 3.99
CA CYS A 177 15.09 16.42 2.91
C CYS A 177 15.10 14.98 3.41
N ALA A 178 14.20 14.17 2.86
CA ALA A 178 14.07 12.76 3.21
C ALA A 178 13.61 11.91 2.02
N LEU A 179 14.09 10.67 1.98
CA LEU A 179 13.50 9.60 1.19
C LEU A 179 13.19 8.43 2.13
N ILE A 180 11.93 8.03 2.17
CA ILE A 180 11.49 6.87 2.96
C ILE A 180 10.90 5.86 2.01
N HIS A 181 11.20 4.56 2.18
CA HIS A 181 10.53 3.51 1.42
C HIS A 181 10.13 2.32 2.30
N GLY A 182 9.00 1.69 1.94
CA GLY A 182 8.46 0.48 2.56
C GLY A 182 8.63 -0.72 1.63
N GLY A 183 9.83 -1.29 1.59
CA GLY A 183 10.18 -2.36 0.65
C GLY A 183 10.23 -1.86 -0.79
N THR A 184 9.63 -2.63 -1.71
CA THR A 184 9.60 -2.33 -3.15
C THR A 184 8.28 -1.72 -3.62
N SER A 185 7.30 -1.54 -2.72
CA SER A 185 5.94 -1.15 -3.11
C SER A 185 5.59 0.31 -2.84
N GLY A 186 6.34 1.01 -2.01
CA GLY A 186 6.01 2.41 -1.69
C GLY A 186 7.24 3.24 -1.35
N VAL A 187 7.24 4.49 -1.79
CA VAL A 187 8.28 5.49 -1.53
C VAL A 187 7.61 6.82 -1.23
N LEU A 188 8.14 7.58 -0.29
CA LEU A 188 7.79 8.97 -0.01
C LEU A 188 9.04 9.83 -0.05
N ALA A 189 9.00 10.93 -0.79
CA ALA A 189 10.04 11.93 -0.89
C ALA A 189 9.63 13.25 -0.21
N ILE A 190 10.52 13.81 0.57
CA ILE A 190 10.41 15.17 1.14
C ILE A 190 11.58 15.97 0.58
N GLY A 191 11.31 17.13 0.01
CA GLY A 191 12.32 17.99 -0.61
C GLY A 191 13.13 17.26 -1.70
N THR A 192 14.35 17.73 -1.90
CA THR A 192 15.28 17.17 -2.91
C THR A 192 16.66 16.91 -2.30
N PRO A 193 17.42 15.91 -2.78
CA PRO A 193 18.82 15.78 -2.41
C PRO A 193 19.61 17.04 -2.78
N PRO A 194 20.72 17.34 -2.08
CA PRO A 194 21.63 18.41 -2.49
C PRO A 194 22.02 18.23 -3.97
N ASP A 195 22.11 19.34 -4.69
CA ASP A 195 22.51 19.41 -6.11
C ASP A 195 21.63 18.59 -7.08
N SER A 196 20.37 18.34 -6.69
CA SER A 196 19.41 17.58 -7.49
C SER A 196 18.04 18.26 -7.53
N ASP A 197 17.29 18.07 -8.61
CA ASP A 197 15.93 18.55 -8.80
C ASP A 197 14.87 17.55 -8.29
N GLY A 198 15.29 16.42 -7.71
CA GLY A 198 14.42 15.40 -7.11
C GLY A 198 15.15 14.09 -6.84
N TRP A 199 14.46 13.17 -6.18
CA TRP A 199 14.94 11.84 -5.87
C TRP A 199 14.77 10.90 -7.07
N PRO A 200 15.85 10.36 -7.67
CA PRO A 200 15.73 9.40 -8.76
C PRO A 200 15.38 8.02 -8.22
N ILE A 201 14.26 7.47 -8.67
CA ILE A 201 13.76 6.14 -8.28
C ILE A 201 13.76 5.23 -9.51
N ALA A 202 14.56 4.18 -9.48
CA ALA A 202 14.51 3.12 -10.49
C ALA A 202 13.35 2.17 -10.19
N LEU A 203 12.53 1.87 -11.18
CA LEU A 203 11.38 0.98 -11.03
C LEU A 203 11.75 -0.49 -11.24
N ASP A 204 12.84 -0.75 -11.97
CA ASP A 204 13.44 -2.07 -12.09
C ASP A 204 14.98 -1.99 -12.04
N ARG A 205 15.64 -3.15 -11.85
CA ARG A 205 17.11 -3.21 -11.74
C ARG A 205 17.82 -3.14 -13.09
N GLU A 206 17.11 -3.49 -14.15
CA GLU A 206 17.68 -3.62 -15.49
C GLU A 206 17.43 -2.37 -16.34
N GLY A 207 16.70 -1.38 -15.80
CA GLY A 207 16.40 -0.13 -16.48
C GLY A 207 15.45 -0.26 -17.67
N ARG A 208 14.70 -1.36 -17.75
CA ARG A 208 13.71 -1.60 -18.81
C ARG A 208 12.43 -0.80 -18.59
N ILE A 209 12.11 -0.52 -17.31
CA ILE A 209 10.98 0.32 -16.92
C ILE A 209 11.49 1.75 -16.72
N PRO A 210 10.79 2.77 -17.23
CA PRO A 210 11.14 4.17 -17.00
C PRO A 210 11.37 4.48 -15.51
N SER A 211 12.41 5.25 -15.20
CA SER A 211 12.61 5.76 -13.84
C SER A 211 11.66 6.91 -13.55
N VAL A 212 11.43 7.18 -12.27
CA VAL A 212 10.66 8.34 -11.82
C VAL A 212 11.53 9.24 -10.93
N ARG A 213 11.33 10.55 -11.05
CA ARG A 213 11.98 11.54 -10.19
C ARG A 213 10.92 12.14 -9.26
N LEU A 214 11.12 11.99 -7.96
CA LEU A 214 10.17 12.46 -6.94
C LEU A 214 10.66 13.73 -6.25
N ARG A 215 9.74 14.66 -6.05
CA ARG A 215 9.93 15.85 -5.24
C ARG A 215 8.64 16.13 -4.48
N ASP A 216 8.69 16.13 -3.14
CA ASP A 216 7.51 16.33 -2.28
C ASP A 216 6.30 15.49 -2.75
N ALA A 217 6.56 14.22 -3.05
CA ALA A 217 5.59 13.32 -3.64
C ALA A 217 5.81 11.88 -3.17
N ALA A 218 4.81 11.06 -3.35
CA ALA A 218 4.82 9.64 -3.05
C ALA A 218 4.71 8.80 -4.33
N LEU A 219 5.24 7.58 -4.27
CA LEU A 219 5.15 6.58 -5.32
C LEU A 219 4.61 5.29 -4.72
N GLY A 220 3.54 4.76 -5.31
CA GLY A 220 3.05 3.40 -5.08
C GLY A 220 3.40 2.51 -6.27
N VAL A 221 3.88 1.30 -6.00
CA VAL A 221 4.19 0.30 -7.03
C VAL A 221 3.51 -1.01 -6.68
N SER A 222 2.75 -1.54 -7.62
CA SER A 222 2.13 -2.85 -7.52
C SER A 222 2.50 -3.69 -8.74
N ALA A 223 2.73 -4.98 -8.52
CA ALA A 223 3.02 -5.93 -9.59
C ALA A 223 2.35 -7.27 -9.27
N GLY A 224 1.88 -7.96 -10.28
CA GLY A 224 1.27 -9.27 -10.11
C GLY A 224 2.27 -10.34 -9.63
N HIS A 225 3.56 -10.21 -9.99
CA HIS A 225 4.65 -11.07 -9.55
C HIS A 225 5.28 -10.59 -8.24
N GLY A 226 5.98 -11.44 -7.50
CA GLY A 226 6.93 -11.02 -6.44
C GLY A 226 6.65 -11.47 -5.01
N ARG A 227 5.47 -11.99 -4.65
CA ARG A 227 5.15 -12.50 -3.29
C ARG A 227 4.79 -13.99 -3.25
N GLY A 228 5.37 -14.79 -4.13
CA GLY A 228 5.00 -16.19 -4.31
C GLY A 228 3.81 -16.36 -5.26
N ALA A 229 3.65 -17.55 -5.80
CA ALA A 229 2.50 -17.90 -6.61
C ALA A 229 1.34 -18.38 -5.73
N ALA A 230 0.11 -18.09 -6.13
CA ALA A 230 -1.07 -18.69 -5.54
C ALA A 230 -1.01 -20.22 -5.63
N ILE A 231 -1.72 -20.91 -4.75
CA ILE A 231 -1.99 -22.33 -4.91
C ILE A 231 -2.76 -22.51 -6.23
N GLY A 232 -2.12 -23.13 -7.23
CA GLY A 232 -2.69 -23.25 -8.57
C GLY A 232 -2.22 -22.23 -9.61
N GLY A 233 -1.25 -21.37 -9.26
CA GLY A 233 -0.69 -20.32 -10.13
C GLY A 233 -1.46 -18.99 -10.04
N GLY A 234 -0.87 -17.93 -10.61
CA GLY A 234 -1.45 -16.57 -10.59
C GLY A 234 -0.72 -15.63 -9.65
N GLY A 235 -0.98 -14.33 -9.81
CA GLY A 235 -0.39 -13.25 -9.01
C GLY A 235 -1.01 -13.14 -7.62
N HIS A 236 -0.29 -12.47 -6.71
CA HIS A 236 -0.76 -12.25 -5.34
C HIS A 236 -1.79 -11.12 -5.21
N VAL A 237 -2.03 -10.36 -6.26
CA VAL A 237 -3.10 -9.36 -6.33
C VAL A 237 -4.37 -10.04 -6.83
N LEU A 238 -5.42 -10.00 -6.02
CA LEU A 238 -6.70 -10.62 -6.36
C LEU A 238 -7.58 -9.64 -7.14
N ASP A 239 -8.38 -10.16 -8.08
CA ASP A 239 -9.49 -9.42 -8.68
C ASP A 239 -10.73 -9.54 -7.77
N PRO A 240 -11.17 -8.44 -7.11
CA PRO A 240 -12.28 -8.48 -6.17
C PRO A 240 -13.61 -8.92 -6.81
N ARG A 241 -13.77 -8.71 -8.10
CA ARG A 241 -15.00 -9.06 -8.84
C ARG A 241 -15.16 -10.56 -9.04
N THR A 242 -14.08 -11.31 -8.95
CA THR A 242 -14.07 -12.77 -9.15
C THR A 242 -13.55 -13.54 -7.95
N GLY A 243 -12.87 -12.87 -7.02
CA GLY A 243 -12.15 -13.48 -5.90
C GLY A 243 -10.88 -14.23 -6.31
N ARG A 244 -10.48 -14.20 -7.58
CA ARG A 244 -9.36 -14.96 -8.15
C ARG A 244 -8.07 -14.17 -8.22
N PRO A 245 -6.91 -14.84 -8.19
CA PRO A 245 -5.63 -14.24 -8.50
C PRO A 245 -5.63 -13.59 -9.89
N GLY A 246 -5.10 -12.38 -9.96
CA GLY A 246 -4.92 -11.64 -11.21
C GLY A 246 -3.71 -12.13 -12.02
N SER A 247 -3.42 -11.43 -13.12
CA SER A 247 -2.26 -11.73 -13.96
C SER A 247 -0.95 -11.45 -13.23
N VAL A 248 0.04 -12.33 -13.40
CA VAL A 248 1.41 -12.15 -12.89
C VAL A 248 2.20 -11.11 -13.69
N ASP A 249 1.80 -10.84 -14.93
CA ASP A 249 2.56 -10.03 -15.88
C ASP A 249 2.25 -8.54 -15.83
N ARG A 250 1.34 -8.11 -14.94
CA ARG A 250 0.95 -6.72 -14.80
C ARG A 250 1.74 -6.00 -13.73
N PHE A 251 2.09 -4.75 -14.02
CA PHE A 251 2.60 -3.81 -13.03
C PHE A 251 1.96 -2.44 -13.18
N ALA A 252 2.00 -1.65 -12.12
CA ALA A 252 1.66 -0.24 -12.15
C ALA A 252 2.51 0.53 -11.14
N ALA A 253 2.93 1.73 -11.53
CA ALA A 253 3.58 2.72 -10.68
C ALA A 253 2.73 3.99 -10.72
N VAL A 254 2.35 4.49 -9.56
CA VAL A 254 1.48 5.66 -9.40
C VAL A 254 2.18 6.68 -8.54
N VAL A 255 2.28 7.92 -9.02
CA VAL A 255 2.81 9.07 -8.27
C VAL A 255 1.67 9.98 -7.87
N GLY A 256 1.70 10.46 -6.65
CA GLY A 256 0.72 11.40 -6.08
C GLY A 256 1.22 12.01 -4.77
N ASP A 257 0.37 12.77 -4.09
CA ASP A 257 0.72 13.45 -2.84
C ASP A 257 0.72 12.51 -1.62
N SER A 258 -0.03 11.41 -1.66
CA SER A 258 -0.18 10.43 -0.58
C SER A 258 0.30 9.06 -1.03
N ALA A 259 1.15 8.45 -0.21
CA ALA A 259 1.62 7.08 -0.46
C ALA A 259 0.49 6.06 -0.30
N ALA A 260 -0.46 6.28 0.59
CA ALA A 260 -1.65 5.44 0.75
C ALA A 260 -2.51 5.44 -0.51
N VAL A 261 -2.78 6.62 -1.08
CA VAL A 261 -3.56 6.76 -2.31
C VAL A 261 -2.79 6.15 -3.49
N ALA A 262 -1.49 6.41 -3.61
CA ALA A 262 -0.67 5.87 -4.69
C ALA A 262 -0.59 4.33 -4.65
N ASP A 263 -0.43 3.70 -3.46
CA ASP A 263 -0.38 2.23 -3.28
C ASP A 263 -1.74 1.58 -3.68
N ALA A 264 -2.85 2.18 -3.24
CA ALA A 264 -4.20 1.71 -3.58
C ALA A 264 -4.49 1.81 -5.09
N TRP A 265 -4.18 2.94 -5.73
CA TRP A 265 -4.35 3.11 -7.16
C TRP A 265 -3.43 2.22 -7.98
N ALA A 266 -2.17 2.00 -7.55
CA ALA A 266 -1.27 1.04 -8.20
C ALA A 266 -1.86 -0.38 -8.17
N THR A 267 -2.45 -0.78 -7.04
CA THR A 267 -3.14 -2.07 -6.91
C THR A 267 -4.35 -2.14 -7.85
N ALA A 268 -5.19 -1.10 -7.89
CA ALA A 268 -6.35 -1.04 -8.79
C ALA A 268 -5.97 -1.16 -10.28
N TRP A 269 -4.86 -0.52 -10.69
CA TRP A 269 -4.35 -0.60 -12.06
C TRP A 269 -3.82 -1.99 -12.44
N VAL A 270 -3.23 -2.73 -11.49
CA VAL A 270 -2.82 -4.12 -11.72
C VAL A 270 -4.02 -5.03 -11.90
N VAL A 271 -5.10 -4.80 -11.15
CA VAL A 271 -6.35 -5.56 -11.29
C VAL A 271 -7.04 -5.27 -12.61
N ARG A 272 -7.17 -4.00 -12.96
CA ARG A 272 -7.86 -3.54 -14.17
C ARG A 272 -7.00 -2.51 -14.90
N ALA A 273 -6.45 -2.86 -16.05
CA ALA A 273 -5.85 -1.87 -16.93
C ALA A 273 -6.90 -0.80 -17.27
N LEU A 274 -6.60 0.49 -16.96
CA LEU A 274 -7.46 1.64 -17.21
C LEU A 274 -8.72 1.72 -16.31
N PRO A 275 -8.60 1.98 -14.99
CA PRO A 275 -9.72 2.48 -14.19
C PRO A 275 -10.23 3.79 -14.80
N SER A 276 -11.52 3.86 -15.12
CA SER A 276 -12.14 4.96 -15.89
C SER A 276 -12.12 6.32 -15.15
N ARG A 277 -11.71 6.35 -13.89
CA ARG A 277 -11.78 7.52 -12.99
C ARG A 277 -10.47 7.87 -12.31
N THR A 278 -9.32 7.51 -12.89
CA THR A 278 -8.03 7.89 -12.29
C THR A 278 -7.96 9.42 -12.15
N PRO A 279 -7.75 9.95 -10.93
CA PRO A 279 -7.66 11.39 -10.70
C PRO A 279 -6.55 12.04 -11.53
N GLU A 280 -6.76 13.28 -11.98
CA GLU A 280 -5.76 14.04 -12.74
C GLU A 280 -4.53 14.39 -11.89
N SER A 281 -4.68 14.40 -10.56
CA SER A 281 -3.58 14.60 -9.60
C SER A 281 -2.60 13.43 -9.52
N LEU A 282 -2.92 12.29 -10.15
CA LEU A 282 -2.06 11.11 -10.16
C LEU A 282 -1.37 10.93 -11.51
N SER A 283 -0.05 10.74 -11.46
CA SER A 283 0.73 10.27 -12.61
C SER A 283 0.82 8.75 -12.58
N VAL A 284 0.49 8.10 -13.69
CA VAL A 284 0.44 6.63 -13.77
C VAL A 284 1.33 6.13 -14.88
N LEU A 285 2.14 5.12 -14.56
CA LEU A 285 2.84 4.26 -15.49
C LEU A 285 2.35 2.83 -15.25
N ALA A 286 1.65 2.24 -16.21
CA ALA A 286 1.17 0.86 -16.10
C ALA A 286 1.46 0.09 -17.38
N GLY A 287 1.66 -1.21 -17.27
CA GLY A 287 1.96 -2.04 -18.43
C GLY A 287 1.89 -3.53 -18.16
N LEU A 288 2.09 -4.31 -19.22
CA LEU A 288 2.33 -5.73 -19.18
C LEU A 288 3.83 -5.97 -19.13
N THR A 289 4.28 -6.88 -18.27
CA THR A 289 5.65 -7.39 -18.28
C THR A 289 5.57 -8.85 -18.74
N ASP A 290 5.81 -9.08 -20.00
CA ASP A 290 6.01 -10.43 -20.57
C ASP A 290 7.45 -10.93 -20.40
N GLY A 291 8.18 -10.33 -19.48
CA GLY A 291 9.60 -10.59 -19.22
C GLY A 291 10.55 -9.78 -20.12
N GLU A 292 10.07 -9.05 -21.13
CA GLU A 292 10.95 -8.37 -22.07
C GLU A 292 10.74 -6.87 -22.26
N THR A 293 9.56 -6.29 -22.17
CA THR A 293 9.41 -4.81 -22.24
C THR A 293 7.98 -4.40 -21.88
N PRO A 294 7.74 -3.24 -21.24
CA PRO A 294 6.40 -2.69 -21.11
C PRO A 294 5.81 -2.43 -22.48
N THR A 295 4.78 -3.17 -22.85
CA THR A 295 4.19 -3.10 -24.19
C THR A 295 3.18 -1.97 -24.37
N GLU A 296 2.72 -1.37 -23.26
CA GLU A 296 1.79 -0.24 -23.31
C GLU A 296 1.97 0.64 -22.09
N VAL A 297 2.35 1.90 -22.30
CA VAL A 297 2.56 2.90 -21.24
C VAL A 297 1.51 3.98 -21.39
N THR A 298 0.56 4.04 -20.48
CA THR A 298 -0.36 5.17 -20.37
C THR A 298 0.29 6.22 -19.48
N HIS A 299 0.64 7.37 -20.04
CA HIS A 299 1.28 8.47 -19.36
C HIS A 299 0.26 9.59 -19.09
N ARG A 300 0.06 9.94 -17.80
CA ARG A 300 -0.46 11.25 -17.38
C ARG A 300 0.60 11.89 -16.50
N SER A 301 0.98 13.13 -16.78
CA SER A 301 2.04 13.85 -16.07
C SER A 301 1.47 14.81 -15.04
N ASP A 302 1.81 14.63 -13.78
CA ASP A 302 1.83 15.68 -12.74
C ASP A 302 3.28 16.22 -12.68
N PRO A 303 3.51 17.55 -12.64
CA PRO A 303 4.84 18.15 -12.58
C PRO A 303 5.67 17.76 -11.34
N ARG A 304 5.05 17.15 -10.31
CA ARG A 304 5.72 16.65 -9.09
C ARG A 304 6.37 15.28 -9.26
N GLY A 305 6.02 14.53 -10.29
CA GLY A 305 6.59 13.23 -10.59
C GLY A 305 6.60 12.94 -12.08
N ALA A 306 7.71 13.26 -12.75
CA ALA A 306 7.88 12.94 -14.15
C ALA A 306 8.54 11.57 -14.33
N PHE A 307 7.92 10.69 -15.11
CA PHE A 307 8.56 9.47 -15.57
C PHE A 307 9.56 9.81 -16.68
N SER A 308 10.80 9.42 -16.49
CA SER A 308 11.85 9.59 -17.49
C SER A 308 11.96 8.33 -18.33
N PRO A 309 12.18 8.42 -19.66
CA PRO A 309 12.38 7.25 -20.51
C PRO A 309 13.59 6.43 -20.01
N PRO A 310 13.64 5.11 -20.29
CA PRO A 310 14.79 4.29 -19.98
C PRO A 310 16.04 4.85 -20.68
N PRO A 311 17.24 4.70 -20.11
CA PRO A 311 18.49 5.04 -20.78
C PRO A 311 18.60 4.20 -22.06
N ARG A 312 19.05 4.84 -23.16
CA ARG A 312 19.29 4.18 -24.47
C ARG A 312 20.48 3.25 -24.39
#